data_4c8fb405d98e91bdfb13b772e9802994
#
_entry.id   4c8fb405d98e91bdfb13b772e9802994
#
_cell.length_a   1.000
_cell.length_b   1.000
_cell.length_c   1.000
_cell.angle_alpha   90.00
_cell.angle_beta   90.00
_cell.angle_gamma   90.00
#
_symmetry.space_group_name_H-M   'P 1'
#
loop_
_entity.id
_entity.type
_entity.pdbx_description
1 polymer ?
#
loop_
_entity_poly.entity_id
_entity_poly.type
_entity_poly.pdbx_seq_one_letter_code
_entity_poly.pdbx_strand_id
1 'polypeptide(L)'
;RQVILYGSYARGDYREDSDVDVMILVDLTDMEIKEYQRKLSDLTFDFNMDNDLDIKPIVKNEGHFLKWIQNYPFYSNVKREGVVLFGAA
;
A
#
# COMPACT_ATOMS: atom_id res chain seq x y z
N ARG A 1 -7.43 -3.54 9.97
CA ARG A 1 -6.24 -2.80 9.54
C ARG A 1 -5.20 -3.76 9.03
N GLN A 2 -4.66 -3.44 7.89
CA GLN A 2 -3.63 -4.28 7.28
C GLN A 2 -2.59 -3.43 6.58
N VAL A 3 -1.37 -3.94 6.51
CA VAL A 3 -0.30 -3.40 5.67
C VAL A 3 0.09 -4.52 4.73
N ILE A 4 -0.05 -4.28 3.43
CA ILE A 4 0.17 -5.30 2.41
C ILE A 4 1.28 -4.85 1.46
N LEU A 5 2.30 -5.68 1.32
CA LEU A 5 3.33 -5.52 0.29
C LEU A 5 2.79 -6.16 -0.99
N TYR A 6 2.81 -5.41 -2.08
CA TYR A 6 2.37 -5.94 -3.38
C TYR A 6 3.33 -5.50 -4.48
N GLY A 7 3.02 -5.84 -5.72
CA GLY A 7 3.87 -5.49 -6.85
C GLY A 7 5.10 -6.37 -6.95
N SER A 8 6.15 -5.86 -7.59
CA SER A 8 7.32 -6.66 -7.94
C SER A 8 8.05 -7.25 -6.74
N TYR A 9 8.11 -6.54 -5.62
CA TYR A 9 8.75 -7.06 -4.41
C TYR A 9 7.98 -8.23 -3.81
N ALA A 10 6.66 -8.20 -3.87
CA ALA A 10 5.84 -9.31 -3.38
C ALA A 10 5.94 -10.53 -4.30
N ARG A 11 6.03 -10.30 -5.61
CA ARG A 11 6.14 -11.39 -6.59
C ARG A 11 7.55 -11.97 -6.66
N GLY A 12 8.56 -11.24 -6.20
CA GLY A 12 9.95 -11.66 -6.28
C GLY A 12 10.63 -11.34 -7.60
N ASP A 13 9.98 -10.59 -8.49
CA ASP A 13 10.54 -10.20 -9.78
C ASP A 13 11.05 -8.75 -9.79
N TYR A 14 11.38 -8.23 -8.62
CA TYR A 14 11.87 -6.88 -8.48
C TYR A 14 13.28 -6.71 -9.07
N ARG A 15 13.55 -5.47 -9.47
CA ARG A 15 14.85 -5.03 -9.95
C ARG A 15 15.40 -3.97 -8.99
N GLU A 16 16.66 -3.60 -9.18
CA GLU A 16 17.33 -2.61 -8.34
C GLU A 16 16.58 -1.27 -8.30
N ASP A 17 15.96 -0.89 -9.40
CA ASP A 17 15.21 0.36 -9.53
C ASP A 17 13.70 0.20 -9.32
N SER A 18 13.24 -0.95 -8.86
CA SER A 18 11.82 -1.19 -8.62
C SER A 18 11.29 -0.42 -7.43
N ASP A 19 10.05 0.06 -7.55
CA ASP A 19 9.34 0.67 -6.44
C ASP A 19 8.92 -0.39 -5.42
N VAL A 20 8.87 -0.02 -4.15
CA VAL A 20 8.33 -0.87 -3.09
C VAL A 20 6.87 -0.46 -2.87
N ASP A 21 5.95 -1.24 -3.39
CA ASP A 21 4.52 -0.94 -3.34
C ASP A 21 3.90 -1.48 -2.06
N VAL A 22 3.33 -0.58 -1.26
CA VAL A 22 2.71 -0.92 0.02
C VAL A 22 1.31 -0.34 0.08
N MET A 23 0.32 -1.15 0.42
CA MET A 23 -1.04 -0.71 0.64
C MET A 23 -1.38 -0.78 2.12
N ILE A 24 -1.90 0.32 2.65
CA ILE A 24 -2.30 0.42 4.05
C ILE A 24 -3.82 0.51 4.08
N LEU A 25 -4.47 -0.51 4.63
CA LEU A 25 -5.93 -0.57 4.76
C LEU A 25 -6.32 -0.11 6.16
N VAL A 26 -7.20 0.88 6.21
CA VAL A 26 -7.60 1.52 7.46
C VAL A 26 -9.12 1.71 7.50
N ASP A 27 -9.64 1.90 8.70
CA ASP A 27 -11.05 2.19 8.93
C ASP A 27 -11.21 3.69 9.22
N LEU A 28 -10.98 4.49 8.18
CA LEU A 28 -11.05 5.94 8.25
C LEU A 28 -11.96 6.47 7.14
N THR A 29 -12.46 7.69 7.32
CA THR A 29 -13.25 8.36 6.29
C THR A 29 -12.36 8.78 5.12
N ASP A 30 -12.98 9.12 3.98
CA ASP A 30 -12.23 9.58 2.80
C ASP A 30 -11.42 10.84 3.09
N MET A 31 -11.97 11.77 3.88
CA MET A 31 -11.24 12.99 4.24
C MET A 31 -10.03 12.69 5.12
N GLU A 32 -10.21 11.80 6.09
CA GLU A 32 -9.12 11.38 6.96
C GLU A 32 -8.03 10.66 6.18
N ILE A 33 -8.42 9.83 5.22
CA ILE A 33 -7.49 9.12 4.36
C ILE A 33 -6.67 10.09 3.51
N LYS A 34 -7.28 11.12 2.94
CA LYS A 34 -6.56 12.12 2.15
C LYS A 34 -5.50 12.83 2.98
N GLU A 35 -5.86 13.21 4.20
CA GLU A 35 -4.94 13.86 5.11
C GLU A 35 -3.79 12.94 5.52
N TYR A 36 -4.11 11.70 5.83
CA TYR A 36 -3.14 10.68 6.20
C TYR A 36 -2.18 10.39 5.04
N GLN A 37 -2.74 10.26 3.84
CA GLN A 37 -1.95 9.98 2.63
C GLN A 37 -0.93 11.11 2.39
N ARG A 38 -1.34 12.36 2.58
CA ARG A 38 -0.44 13.50 2.40
C ARG A 38 0.71 13.47 3.39
N LYS A 39 0.39 13.28 4.69
CA LYS A 39 1.40 13.21 5.74
C LYS A 39 2.36 12.05 5.52
N LEU A 40 1.81 10.90 5.17
CA LEU A 40 2.59 9.69 4.91
C LEU A 40 3.50 9.86 3.71
N SER A 41 3.01 10.51 2.66
CA SER A 41 3.82 10.77 1.45
C SER A 41 5.00 11.68 1.76
N ASP A 42 4.79 12.70 2.59
CA ASP A 42 5.87 13.62 3.00
C ASP A 42 6.94 12.88 3.81
N LEU A 43 6.52 12.09 4.79
CA LEU A 43 7.45 11.30 5.61
C LEU A 43 8.21 10.27 4.76
N THR A 44 7.49 9.62 3.85
CA THR A 44 8.08 8.61 2.98
C THR A 44 9.08 9.23 2.01
N PHE A 45 8.79 10.43 1.51
CA PHE A 45 9.72 11.15 0.63
C PHE A 45 11.07 11.37 1.33
N ASP A 46 11.04 11.87 2.55
CA ASP A 46 12.26 12.11 3.32
C ASP A 46 13.01 10.81 3.59
N PHE A 47 12.29 9.77 4.00
CA PHE A 47 12.87 8.46 4.26
C PHE A 47 13.52 7.86 3.01
N ASN A 48 12.85 7.96 1.87
CA ASN A 48 13.36 7.44 0.60
C ASN A 48 14.64 8.16 0.18
N MET A 49 14.66 9.48 0.32
CA MET A 49 15.84 10.27 -0.01
C MET A 49 17.04 9.92 0.87
N ASP A 50 16.80 9.74 2.18
CA ASP A 50 17.86 9.43 3.13
C ASP A 50 18.42 8.02 2.99
N ASN A 51 17.62 7.09 2.46
CA ASN A 51 17.97 5.67 2.41
C ASN A 51 18.11 5.11 0.99
N ASP A 52 18.03 5.96 -0.02
CA ASP A 52 18.12 5.56 -1.44
C ASP A 52 17.10 4.46 -1.78
N LEU A 53 15.86 4.66 -1.32
CA LEU A 53 14.75 3.74 -1.55
C LEU A 53 13.62 4.46 -2.28
N ASP A 54 12.66 3.69 -2.79
CA ASP A 54 11.48 4.22 -3.45
C ASP A 54 10.23 3.47 -2.97
N ILE A 55 9.85 3.71 -1.72
CA ILE A 55 8.65 3.14 -1.13
C ILE A 55 7.46 4.01 -1.52
N LYS A 56 6.42 3.39 -2.05
CA LYS A 56 5.20 4.06 -2.49
C LYS A 56 4.00 3.55 -1.70
N PRO A 57 3.69 4.19 -0.56
CA PRO A 57 2.53 3.79 0.24
C PRO A 57 1.25 4.37 -0.30
N ILE A 58 0.19 3.56 -0.31
CA ILE A 58 -1.16 3.96 -0.67
C ILE A 58 -2.07 3.63 0.49
N VAL A 59 -2.84 4.62 0.97
CA VAL A 59 -3.80 4.40 2.04
C VAL A 59 -5.19 4.25 1.43
N LYS A 60 -5.90 3.18 1.79
CA LYS A 60 -7.25 2.90 1.32
C LYS A 60 -8.16 2.53 2.47
N ASN A 61 -9.45 2.78 2.30
CA ASN A 61 -10.46 2.33 3.26
C ASN A 61 -10.64 0.82 3.10
N GLU A 62 -10.52 0.07 4.20
CA GLU A 62 -10.60 -1.39 4.19
C GLU A 62 -11.96 -1.88 3.71
N GLY A 63 -13.04 -1.26 4.17
CA GLY A 63 -14.38 -1.63 3.74
C GLY A 63 -14.58 -1.46 2.24
N HIS A 64 -14.08 -0.37 1.69
CA HIS A 64 -14.13 -0.11 0.26
C HIS A 64 -13.31 -1.15 -0.51
N PHE A 65 -12.12 -1.46 -0.03
CA PHE A 65 -11.27 -2.47 -0.64
C PHE A 65 -11.98 -3.83 -0.71
N LEU A 66 -12.53 -4.27 0.41
CA LEU A 66 -13.23 -5.55 0.49
C LEU A 66 -14.50 -5.58 -0.37
N LYS A 67 -15.20 -4.45 -0.46
CA LYS A 67 -16.42 -4.36 -1.25
C LYS A 67 -16.15 -4.49 -2.75
N TRP A 68 -15.06 -3.91 -3.24
CA TRP A 68 -14.77 -3.82 -4.67
C TRP A 68 -13.65 -4.75 -5.14
N ILE A 69 -13.19 -5.64 -4.27
CA ILE A 69 -12.03 -6.50 -4.54
C ILE A 69 -12.20 -7.37 -5.79
N GLN A 70 -13.43 -7.81 -6.08
CA GLN A 70 -13.70 -8.64 -7.24
C GLN A 70 -13.97 -7.83 -8.51
N ASN A 71 -14.25 -6.54 -8.37
CA ASN A 71 -14.63 -5.68 -9.48
C ASN A 71 -13.46 -4.91 -10.08
N TYR A 72 -12.42 -4.66 -9.29
CA TYR A 72 -11.25 -3.93 -9.74
C TYR A 72 -10.05 -4.86 -9.85
N PRO A 73 -9.52 -5.07 -11.06
CA PRO A 73 -8.35 -5.95 -11.25
C PRO A 73 -7.17 -5.61 -10.35
N PHE A 74 -6.93 -4.32 -10.12
CA PHE A 74 -5.87 -3.88 -9.24
C PHE A 74 -6.07 -4.44 -7.82
N TYR A 75 -7.27 -4.32 -7.27
CA TYR A 75 -7.55 -4.82 -5.92
C TYR A 75 -7.46 -6.35 -5.83
N SER A 76 -7.98 -7.06 -6.82
CA SER A 76 -7.88 -8.52 -6.82
C SER A 76 -6.44 -8.98 -6.95
N ASN A 77 -5.61 -8.26 -7.72
CA ASN A 77 -4.19 -8.57 -7.83
C ASN A 77 -3.46 -8.35 -6.49
N VAL A 78 -3.77 -7.25 -5.80
CA VAL A 78 -3.19 -6.98 -4.47
C VAL A 78 -3.57 -8.11 -3.51
N LYS A 79 -4.82 -8.55 -3.52
CA LYS A 79 -5.29 -9.63 -2.65
C LYS A 79 -4.58 -10.95 -2.96
N ARG A 80 -4.44 -11.28 -4.23
CA ARG A 80 -3.87 -12.56 -4.66
C ARG A 80 -2.35 -12.62 -4.48
N GLU A 81 -1.65 -11.55 -4.85
CA GLU A 81 -0.19 -11.51 -4.88
C GLU A 81 0.42 -10.89 -3.63
N GLY A 82 -0.36 -10.14 -2.88
CA GLY A 82 0.14 -9.37 -1.75
C GLY A 82 0.58 -10.23 -0.58
N VAL A 83 1.59 -9.73 0.13
CA VAL A 83 2.07 -10.32 1.38
C VAL A 83 1.65 -9.42 2.52
N VAL A 84 0.89 -9.95 3.46
CA VAL A 84 0.45 -9.19 4.62
C VAL A 84 1.63 -9.01 5.57
N LEU A 85 2.10 -7.78 5.71
CA LEU A 85 3.19 -7.44 6.62
C LEU A 85 2.69 -7.20 8.04
N PHE A 86 1.47 -6.67 8.14
CA PHE A 86 0.81 -6.42 9.41
C PHE A 86 -0.68 -6.60 9.21
N GLY A 87 -1.35 -7.34 10.10
CA GLY A 87 -2.77 -7.52 10.03
C GLY A 87 -3.36 -7.68 11.41
N ALA A 88 -4.46 -6.95 11.67
CA ALA A 88 -5.25 -7.13 12.88
C ALA A 88 -6.43 -8.02 12.54
N ALA A 89 -6.62 -9.01 13.36
CA ALA A 89 -7.74 -9.93 13.21
C ALA A 89 -9.07 -9.22 13.46
#